data_989cb45e421c140816db8a620772c2f1
#
_entry.id   989cb45e421c140816db8a620772c2f1
#
_cell.length_a   1.000
_cell.length_b   1.000
_cell.length_c   1.000
_cell.angle_alpha   90.00
_cell.angle_beta   90.00
_cell.angle_gamma   90.00
#
_symmetry.space_group_name_H-M   'P 1'
#
loop_
_entity.id
_entity.type
_entity.pdbx_description
1 polymer ?
#
loop_
_entity_poly.entity_id
_entity_poly.type
_entity_poly.pdbx_seq_one_letter_code
_entity_poly.pdbx_strand_id
1 'polypeptide(L)'
;MEIHQLISKLQTPSKEEIRYKVGEVLGKSPTSEVEQALRLIYADEIRKRGRQFVEDDNTRTKIAQAAKWICESTRKGLMLYGNVGAGKTMLLNSLIRLFREVGYWHPKLFAATAIDLCQYFRKDETEGHYREAVKSEILLIDDLGCEPEVCMIYGVKHTPIQNLLYDRYRFQRTTVITSNLTDKELLERYGIRMKDRMDETFDFITFSNQSYRKQL
;
A
#
# COMPACT_ATOMS: atom_id res chain seq x y z
N MET A 1 9.54 1.38 -18.90
CA MET A 1 10.13 0.01 -18.86
C MET A 1 8.98 -0.95 -18.90
N GLU A 2 8.97 -1.85 -19.86
CA GLU A 2 7.92 -2.87 -19.91
C GLU A 2 8.15 -3.91 -18.80
N ILE A 3 7.09 -4.58 -18.33
CA ILE A 3 7.18 -5.50 -17.18
C ILE A 3 8.18 -6.64 -17.42
N HIS A 4 8.27 -7.17 -18.64
CA HIS A 4 9.25 -8.22 -18.95
C HIS A 4 10.71 -7.71 -18.81
N GLN A 5 10.99 -6.43 -19.11
CA GLN A 5 12.30 -5.82 -18.87
C GLN A 5 12.57 -5.64 -17.38
N LEU A 6 11.54 -5.32 -16.58
CA LEU A 6 11.66 -5.28 -15.12
C LEU A 6 11.96 -6.67 -14.56
N ILE A 7 11.26 -7.71 -15.01
CA ILE A 7 11.53 -9.10 -14.60
C ILE A 7 12.97 -9.49 -14.92
N SER A 8 13.45 -9.19 -16.13
CA SER A 8 14.85 -9.45 -16.53
C SER A 8 15.84 -8.68 -15.65
N LYS A 9 15.58 -7.40 -15.35
CA LYS A 9 16.40 -6.57 -14.45
C LYS A 9 16.47 -7.11 -13.03
N LEU A 10 15.36 -7.65 -12.50
CA LEU A 10 15.30 -8.23 -11.16
C LEU A 10 15.97 -9.61 -11.08
N GLN A 11 16.12 -10.31 -12.21
CA GLN A 11 16.82 -11.57 -12.31
C GLN A 11 18.34 -11.40 -12.51
N THR A 12 18.77 -10.25 -13.05
CA THR A 12 20.19 -9.92 -13.30
C THR A 12 20.56 -8.60 -12.63
N PRO A 13 21.60 -8.53 -11.78
CA PRO A 13 21.99 -7.28 -11.14
C PRO A 13 22.77 -6.40 -12.12
N SER A 14 22.11 -5.43 -12.76
CA SER A 14 22.79 -4.32 -13.45
C SER A 14 21.95 -3.03 -13.35
N LYS A 15 22.68 -1.91 -13.13
CA LYS A 15 22.12 -0.56 -12.96
C LYS A 15 21.90 0.08 -14.33
N GLU A 16 20.64 0.34 -14.70
CA GLU A 16 20.29 1.44 -15.62
C GLU A 16 18.88 1.93 -15.33
N GLU A 17 18.73 3.25 -15.14
CA GLU A 17 17.47 3.91 -14.83
C GLU A 17 16.70 4.21 -16.13
N ILE A 18 15.51 3.66 -16.27
CA ILE A 18 14.57 4.06 -17.32
C ILE A 18 13.22 4.44 -16.68
N ARG A 19 12.74 5.68 -16.93
CA ARG A 19 11.49 6.24 -16.40
C ARG A 19 10.31 6.02 -17.36
N TYR A 20 9.24 5.35 -16.88
CA TYR A 20 7.99 5.17 -17.66
C TYR A 20 6.73 5.44 -16.80
N LYS A 21 5.60 5.77 -17.45
CA LYS A 21 4.31 6.07 -16.82
C LYS A 21 3.54 4.78 -16.47
N VAL A 22 3.19 4.57 -15.22
CA VAL A 22 2.65 3.31 -14.66
C VAL A 22 1.25 2.92 -15.16
N GLY A 23 0.35 3.88 -15.34
CA GLY A 23 -0.99 3.56 -15.82
C GLY A 23 -1.02 2.95 -17.23
N GLU A 24 0.00 3.26 -18.04
CA GLU A 24 0.13 2.69 -19.40
C GLU A 24 0.89 1.35 -19.41
N VAL A 25 1.77 1.12 -18.42
CA VAL A 25 2.61 -0.08 -18.37
C VAL A 25 1.92 -1.23 -17.63
N LEU A 26 1.42 -0.99 -16.42
CA LEU A 26 0.83 -2.05 -15.60
C LEU A 26 -0.55 -2.49 -16.09
N GLY A 27 -1.41 -1.55 -16.52
CA GLY A 27 -2.76 -1.87 -17.01
C GLY A 27 -2.80 -2.57 -18.37
N LYS A 28 -1.66 -2.63 -19.11
CA LYS A 28 -1.50 -3.35 -20.37
C LYS A 28 -0.66 -4.62 -20.25
N SER A 29 -0.05 -4.84 -19.07
CA SER A 29 0.78 -6.02 -18.85
C SER A 29 -0.06 -7.22 -18.44
N PRO A 30 0.29 -8.44 -18.89
CA PRO A 30 -0.36 -9.65 -18.40
C PRO A 30 -0.26 -9.76 -16.88
N THR A 31 -1.34 -10.14 -16.20
CA THR A 31 -1.39 -10.31 -14.74
C THR A 31 -0.29 -11.24 -14.24
N SER A 32 0.05 -12.28 -15.00
CA SER A 32 1.14 -13.23 -14.69
C SER A 32 2.52 -12.59 -14.65
N GLU A 33 2.80 -11.59 -15.50
CA GLU A 33 4.08 -10.86 -15.47
C GLU A 33 4.16 -9.92 -14.25
N VAL A 34 3.07 -9.24 -13.92
CA VAL A 34 2.99 -8.40 -12.71
C VAL A 34 3.13 -9.25 -11.45
N GLU A 35 2.50 -10.42 -11.41
CA GLU A 35 2.66 -11.39 -10.32
C GLU A 35 4.10 -11.87 -10.17
N GLN A 36 4.75 -12.23 -11.27
CA GLN A 36 6.17 -12.64 -11.28
C GLN A 36 7.08 -11.51 -10.77
N ALA A 37 6.87 -10.27 -11.23
CA ALA A 37 7.62 -9.11 -10.77
C ALA A 37 7.44 -8.87 -9.27
N LEU A 38 6.19 -8.88 -8.77
CA LEU A 38 5.89 -8.74 -7.35
C LEU A 38 6.54 -9.84 -6.52
N ARG A 39 6.52 -11.09 -6.99
CA ARG A 39 7.15 -12.23 -6.31
C ARG A 39 8.66 -12.04 -6.17
N LEU A 40 9.33 -11.63 -7.22
CA LEU A 40 10.77 -11.37 -7.20
C LEU A 40 11.13 -10.21 -6.26
N ILE A 41 10.35 -9.12 -6.30
CA ILE A 41 10.51 -7.98 -5.41
C ILE A 41 10.28 -8.40 -3.96
N TYR A 42 9.22 -9.14 -3.68
CA TYR A 42 8.89 -9.62 -2.33
C TYR A 42 10.01 -10.49 -1.74
N ALA A 43 10.53 -11.42 -2.54
CA ALA A 43 11.67 -12.25 -2.15
C ALA A 43 12.92 -11.42 -1.85
N ASP A 44 13.20 -10.39 -2.65
CA ASP A 44 14.33 -9.50 -2.47
C ASP A 44 14.17 -8.62 -1.21
N GLU A 45 12.97 -8.11 -0.93
CA GLU A 45 12.69 -7.36 0.29
C GLU A 45 12.87 -8.20 1.58
N ILE A 46 12.59 -9.50 1.51
CA ILE A 46 12.87 -10.45 2.61
C ILE A 46 14.38 -10.65 2.77
N ARG A 47 15.12 -10.85 1.68
CA ARG A 47 16.58 -11.03 1.70
C ARG A 47 17.30 -9.81 2.26
N LYS A 48 16.86 -8.59 1.91
CA LYS A 48 17.41 -7.34 2.45
C LYS A 48 17.27 -7.23 3.97
N ARG A 49 16.31 -7.94 4.57
CA ARG A 49 16.12 -8.04 6.03
C ARG A 49 16.93 -9.20 6.65
N GLY A 50 17.86 -9.79 5.90
CA GLY A 50 18.70 -10.89 6.36
C GLY A 50 17.98 -12.23 6.51
N ARG A 51 16.82 -12.40 5.86
CA ARG A 51 16.02 -13.64 5.96
C ARG A 51 16.00 -14.40 4.66
N GLN A 52 15.86 -15.73 4.76
CA GLN A 52 15.62 -16.58 3.60
C GLN A 52 14.14 -16.51 3.21
N PHE A 53 13.87 -16.28 1.95
CA PHE A 53 12.50 -16.37 1.43
C PHE A 53 12.18 -17.84 1.14
N VAL A 54 11.15 -18.34 1.80
CA VAL A 54 10.51 -19.62 1.49
C VAL A 54 9.08 -19.30 1.10
N GLU A 55 8.74 -19.57 -0.17
CA GLU A 55 7.41 -19.30 -0.68
C GLU A 55 6.43 -20.36 -0.18
N ASP A 56 5.39 -19.93 0.49
CA ASP A 56 4.24 -20.75 0.86
C ASP A 56 3.00 -20.36 0.03
N ASP A 57 1.97 -21.20 0.07
CA ASP A 57 0.73 -20.98 -0.68
C ASP A 57 0.00 -19.70 -0.24
N ASN A 58 0.12 -19.33 1.03
CA ASN A 58 -0.45 -18.07 1.52
C ASN A 58 0.20 -16.86 0.85
N THR A 59 1.53 -16.79 0.85
CA THR A 59 2.28 -15.70 0.21
C THR A 59 2.00 -15.64 -1.28
N ARG A 60 2.02 -16.80 -1.98
CA ARG A 60 1.69 -16.88 -3.40
C ARG A 60 0.31 -16.33 -3.71
N THR A 61 -0.70 -16.76 -2.97
CA THR A 61 -2.08 -16.30 -3.14
C THR A 61 -2.22 -14.80 -2.95
N LYS A 62 -1.57 -14.22 -1.91
CA LYS A 62 -1.63 -12.76 -1.66
C LYS A 62 -0.97 -11.95 -2.76
N ILE A 63 0.17 -12.43 -3.28
CA ILE A 63 0.89 -11.80 -4.40
C ILE A 63 0.01 -11.84 -5.66
N ALA A 64 -0.59 -12.99 -5.97
CA ALA A 64 -1.51 -13.13 -7.11
C ALA A 64 -2.73 -12.22 -7.00
N GLN A 65 -3.35 -12.11 -5.80
CA GLN A 65 -4.46 -11.20 -5.55
C GLN A 65 -4.05 -9.73 -5.75
N ALA A 66 -2.87 -9.33 -5.29
CA ALA A 66 -2.36 -7.97 -5.48
C ALA A 66 -2.07 -7.66 -6.97
N ALA A 67 -1.49 -8.62 -7.72
CA ALA A 67 -1.27 -8.49 -9.15
C ALA A 67 -2.60 -8.36 -9.91
N LYS A 68 -3.60 -9.17 -9.54
CA LYS A 68 -4.94 -9.08 -10.11
C LYS A 68 -5.60 -7.72 -9.84
N TRP A 69 -5.48 -7.19 -8.62
CA TRP A 69 -5.97 -5.86 -8.30
C TRP A 69 -5.32 -4.79 -9.20
N ILE A 70 -4.00 -4.83 -9.38
CA ILE A 70 -3.29 -3.87 -10.24
C ILE A 70 -3.78 -3.90 -11.69
N CYS A 71 -4.01 -5.11 -12.25
CA CYS A 71 -4.27 -5.28 -13.68
C CYS A 71 -5.75 -5.28 -14.05
N GLU A 72 -6.62 -5.76 -13.17
CA GLU A 72 -8.00 -6.11 -13.52
C GLU A 72 -9.05 -5.35 -12.69
N SER A 73 -8.69 -4.81 -11.51
CA SER A 73 -9.68 -4.17 -10.65
C SER A 73 -10.07 -2.79 -11.16
N THR A 74 -11.37 -2.51 -11.09
CA THR A 74 -11.92 -1.15 -11.28
C THR A 74 -11.88 -0.33 -10.00
N ARG A 75 -11.69 -0.97 -8.84
CA ARG A 75 -11.61 -0.33 -7.53
C ARG A 75 -10.25 0.32 -7.34
N LYS A 76 -10.24 1.56 -6.87
CA LYS A 76 -9.02 2.36 -6.67
C LYS A 76 -8.33 2.08 -5.34
N GLY A 77 -8.98 1.38 -4.42
CA GLY A 77 -8.46 1.00 -3.11
C GLY A 77 -8.01 -0.45 -3.04
N LEU A 78 -6.96 -0.71 -2.26
CA LEU A 78 -6.56 -2.05 -1.84
C LEU A 78 -6.31 -2.05 -0.34
N MET A 79 -6.97 -2.95 0.39
CA MET A 79 -6.76 -3.11 1.82
C MET A 79 -6.17 -4.47 2.14
N LEU A 80 -4.97 -4.45 2.75
CA LEU A 80 -4.26 -5.61 3.26
C LEU A 80 -4.53 -5.68 4.77
N TYR A 81 -5.37 -6.59 5.24
CA TYR A 81 -5.77 -6.62 6.65
C TYR A 81 -5.65 -8.01 7.28
N GLY A 82 -5.62 -8.08 8.60
CA GLY A 82 -5.56 -9.32 9.37
C GLY A 82 -4.36 -9.42 10.30
N ASN A 83 -3.90 -10.65 10.57
CA ASN A 83 -3.00 -10.99 11.66
C ASN A 83 -1.67 -10.21 11.65
N VAL A 84 -1.19 -9.89 12.86
CA VAL A 84 0.13 -9.26 13.07
C VAL A 84 1.26 -10.22 12.63
N GLY A 85 2.23 -9.68 11.89
CA GLY A 85 3.39 -10.45 11.41
C GLY A 85 3.11 -11.38 10.23
N ALA A 86 1.91 -11.33 9.65
CA ALA A 86 1.49 -12.19 8.54
C ALA A 86 1.99 -11.74 7.14
N GLY A 87 2.75 -10.63 7.04
CA GLY A 87 3.39 -10.20 5.80
C GLY A 87 2.76 -8.98 5.11
N LYS A 88 1.74 -8.31 5.68
CA LYS A 88 1.06 -7.13 5.10
C LYS A 88 2.01 -6.01 4.69
N THR A 89 2.81 -5.51 5.64
CA THR A 89 3.82 -4.46 5.41
C THR A 89 4.86 -4.90 4.36
N MET A 90 5.18 -6.21 4.30
CA MET A 90 6.10 -6.73 3.29
C MET A 90 5.50 -6.62 1.88
N LEU A 91 4.23 -6.98 1.71
CA LEU A 91 3.56 -6.83 0.43
C LEU A 91 3.36 -5.35 0.08
N LEU A 92 3.02 -4.49 1.06
CA LEU A 92 2.95 -3.03 0.86
C LEU A 92 4.29 -2.46 0.34
N ASN A 93 5.42 -2.82 0.97
CA ASN A 93 6.75 -2.38 0.53
C ASN A 93 7.10 -2.90 -0.87
N SER A 94 6.66 -4.11 -1.20
CA SER A 94 6.84 -4.66 -2.54
C SER A 94 6.03 -3.90 -3.59
N LEU A 95 4.81 -3.47 -3.27
CA LEU A 95 4.00 -2.60 -4.12
C LEU A 95 4.63 -1.21 -4.28
N ILE A 96 5.12 -0.60 -3.19
CA ILE A 96 5.86 0.67 -3.26
C ILE A 96 7.03 0.56 -4.23
N ARG A 97 7.81 -0.51 -4.10
CA ARG A 97 8.97 -0.73 -4.97
C ARG A 97 8.55 -0.99 -6.41
N LEU A 98 7.56 -1.84 -6.66
CA LEU A 98 7.04 -2.07 -8.01
C LEU A 98 6.63 -0.76 -8.68
N PHE A 99 5.81 0.06 -8.00
CA PHE A 99 5.38 1.35 -8.53
C PHE A 99 6.56 2.28 -8.81
N ARG A 100 7.58 2.32 -7.96
CA ARG A 100 8.80 3.11 -8.20
C ARG A 100 9.59 2.61 -9.40
N GLU A 101 9.78 1.32 -9.54
CA GLU A 101 10.53 0.72 -10.66
C GLU A 101 9.85 0.98 -12.02
N VAL A 102 8.51 1.11 -12.04
CA VAL A 102 7.77 1.46 -13.24
C VAL A 102 7.53 2.97 -13.39
N GLY A 103 8.09 3.82 -12.53
CA GLY A 103 8.22 5.27 -12.73
C GLY A 103 7.32 6.17 -11.87
N TYR A 104 6.64 5.64 -10.83
CA TYR A 104 5.94 6.49 -9.87
C TYR A 104 6.88 6.93 -8.74
N TRP A 105 7.28 8.19 -8.80
CA TRP A 105 8.12 8.84 -7.81
C TRP A 105 7.34 9.96 -7.12
N HIS A 106 7.88 10.45 -5.99
CA HIS A 106 7.35 11.64 -5.35
C HIS A 106 7.27 12.83 -6.34
N PRO A 107 6.21 13.65 -6.38
CA PRO A 107 5.02 13.63 -5.49
C PRO A 107 3.86 12.72 -5.94
N LYS A 108 3.99 11.97 -7.03
CA LYS A 108 2.90 11.11 -7.55
C LYS A 108 2.61 9.93 -6.66
N LEU A 109 3.65 9.33 -6.07
CA LEU A 109 3.56 8.27 -5.10
C LEU A 109 4.01 8.78 -3.73
N PHE A 110 3.14 8.67 -2.75
CA PHE A 110 3.41 8.97 -1.36
C PHE A 110 3.22 7.73 -0.50
N ALA A 111 4.14 7.47 0.44
CA ALA A 111 4.05 6.34 1.35
C ALA A 111 4.41 6.80 2.77
N ALA A 112 3.57 6.48 3.73
CA ALA A 112 3.76 6.85 5.13
C ALA A 112 3.00 5.88 6.05
N THR A 113 3.35 5.85 7.33
CA THR A 113 2.49 5.20 8.33
C THR A 113 1.30 6.11 8.67
N ALA A 114 0.23 5.53 9.21
CA ALA A 114 -0.91 6.33 9.68
C ALA A 114 -0.51 7.31 10.79
N ILE A 115 0.48 6.94 11.62
CA ILE A 115 1.05 7.82 12.66
C ILE A 115 1.78 9.00 12.02
N ASP A 116 2.63 8.75 11.00
CA ASP A 116 3.35 9.83 10.30
C ASP A 116 2.39 10.83 9.67
N LEU A 117 1.31 10.36 9.05
CA LEU A 117 0.28 11.22 8.46
C LEU A 117 -0.36 12.15 9.49
N CYS A 118 -0.60 11.67 10.72
CA CYS A 118 -1.09 12.53 11.81
C CYS A 118 -0.02 13.55 12.26
N GLN A 119 1.26 13.17 12.25
CA GLN A 119 2.36 14.10 12.55
C GLN A 119 2.51 15.15 11.45
N TYR A 120 2.44 14.76 10.18
CA TYR A 120 2.47 15.68 9.04
C TYR A 120 1.29 16.66 9.08
N PHE A 121 0.09 16.19 9.44
CA PHE A 121 -1.07 17.07 9.61
C PHE A 121 -0.83 18.18 10.63
N ARG A 122 -0.15 17.86 11.75
CA ARG A 122 0.21 18.87 12.78
C ARG A 122 1.21 19.91 12.29
N LYS A 123 2.04 19.56 11.32
CA LYS A 123 3.12 20.40 10.77
C LYS A 123 2.80 20.93 9.37
N ASP A 124 1.62 20.68 8.84
CA ASP A 124 1.29 20.91 7.42
C ASP A 124 1.40 22.38 6.99
N GLU A 125 1.22 23.33 7.93
CA GLU A 125 1.42 24.75 7.65
C GLU A 125 2.86 25.09 7.24
N THR A 126 3.83 24.32 7.72
CA THR A 126 5.28 24.56 7.47
C THR A 126 5.88 23.61 6.43
N GLU A 127 5.46 22.35 6.40
CA GLU A 127 6.11 21.29 5.61
C GLU A 127 5.28 20.83 4.40
N GLY A 128 3.95 20.93 4.44
CA GLY A 128 3.05 20.57 3.32
C GLY A 128 2.90 19.08 3.02
N HIS A 129 3.57 18.18 3.76
CA HIS A 129 3.59 16.73 3.49
C HIS A 129 2.22 16.07 3.58
N TYR A 130 1.35 16.53 4.49
CA TYR A 130 0.00 16.01 4.57
C TYR A 130 -0.81 16.34 3.30
N ARG A 131 -0.70 17.57 2.78
CA ARG A 131 -1.35 17.97 1.53
C ARG A 131 -0.81 17.20 0.33
N GLU A 132 0.50 16.89 0.33
CA GLU A 132 1.10 16.03 -0.70
C GLU A 132 0.53 14.62 -0.65
N ALA A 133 0.40 14.02 0.54
CA ALA A 133 -0.24 12.71 0.71
C ALA A 133 -1.70 12.72 0.21
N VAL A 134 -2.48 13.77 0.55
CA VAL A 134 -3.86 13.92 0.06
C VAL A 134 -3.89 14.01 -1.46
N LYS A 135 -2.96 14.73 -2.09
CA LYS A 135 -2.95 15.04 -3.54
C LYS A 135 -2.23 14.00 -4.39
N SER A 136 -1.40 13.13 -3.83
CA SER A 136 -0.66 12.12 -4.59
C SER A 136 -1.58 11.23 -5.44
N GLU A 137 -1.11 10.79 -6.59
CA GLU A 137 -1.87 9.86 -7.46
C GLU A 137 -2.06 8.52 -6.73
N ILE A 138 -0.99 8.02 -6.10
CA ILE A 138 -0.98 6.78 -5.31
C ILE A 138 -0.54 7.10 -3.89
N LEU A 139 -1.33 6.72 -2.90
CA LEU A 139 -0.98 6.78 -1.48
C LEU A 139 -0.91 5.37 -0.91
N LEU A 140 0.17 5.07 -0.20
CA LEU A 140 0.29 3.83 0.55
C LEU A 140 0.38 4.16 2.05
N ILE A 141 -0.54 3.61 2.84
CA ILE A 141 -0.64 3.84 4.29
C ILE A 141 -0.33 2.54 5.00
N ASP A 142 0.74 2.53 5.80
CA ASP A 142 1.04 1.38 6.67
C ASP A 142 0.43 1.56 8.06
N ASP A 143 -0.04 0.45 8.63
CA ASP A 143 -0.56 0.33 10.00
C ASP A 143 -1.73 1.30 10.31
N LEU A 144 -2.75 1.36 9.42
CA LEU A 144 -4.00 2.05 9.70
C LEU A 144 -4.64 1.50 10.98
N GLY A 145 -5.01 2.39 11.89
CA GLY A 145 -5.56 2.07 13.21
C GLY A 145 -4.55 2.19 14.35
N CYS A 146 -3.26 2.39 14.05
CA CYS A 146 -2.23 2.66 15.07
C CYS A 146 -2.09 4.15 15.41
N GLU A 147 -2.65 5.03 14.60
CA GLU A 147 -2.62 6.48 14.84
C GLU A 147 -3.60 6.90 15.95
N PRO A 148 -3.44 8.08 16.57
CA PRO A 148 -4.45 8.65 17.45
C PRO A 148 -5.78 8.89 16.71
N GLU A 149 -6.91 8.52 17.32
CA GLU A 149 -8.24 8.77 16.72
C GLU A 149 -8.48 10.25 16.47
N VAL A 150 -7.97 11.09 17.34
CA VAL A 150 -8.14 12.54 17.32
C VAL A 150 -6.79 13.22 17.48
N CYS A 151 -6.53 14.20 16.64
CA CYS A 151 -5.41 15.13 16.79
C CYS A 151 -5.93 16.45 17.35
N MET A 152 -5.36 16.91 18.46
CA MET A 152 -5.67 18.24 19.04
C MET A 152 -4.70 19.26 18.46
N ILE A 153 -5.21 20.32 17.84
CA ILE A 153 -4.44 21.49 17.38
C ILE A 153 -5.15 22.74 17.86
N TYR A 154 -4.46 23.58 18.63
CA TYR A 154 -4.99 24.80 19.24
C TYR A 154 -6.36 24.61 19.94
N GLY A 155 -6.53 23.46 20.64
CA GLY A 155 -7.78 23.15 21.34
C GLY A 155 -8.90 22.60 20.45
N VAL A 156 -8.72 22.53 19.15
CA VAL A 156 -9.68 21.98 18.18
C VAL A 156 -9.40 20.50 17.91
N LYS A 157 -10.45 19.69 17.89
CA LYS A 157 -10.39 18.26 17.55
C LYS A 157 -10.39 18.07 16.04
N HIS A 158 -9.41 17.31 15.54
CA HIS A 158 -9.30 16.93 14.12
C HIS A 158 -9.21 15.42 13.97
N THR A 159 -9.73 14.89 12.87
CA THR A 159 -9.66 13.48 12.46
C THR A 159 -8.92 13.37 11.11
N PRO A 160 -7.59 13.61 11.07
CA PRO A 160 -6.87 13.80 9.82
C PRO A 160 -6.95 12.58 8.90
N ILE A 161 -6.86 11.36 9.43
CA ILE A 161 -6.94 10.15 8.62
C ILE A 161 -8.32 9.99 7.98
N GLN A 162 -9.41 10.22 8.73
CA GLN A 162 -10.75 10.19 8.15
C GLN A 162 -10.90 11.22 7.03
N ASN A 163 -10.47 12.47 7.27
CA ASN A 163 -10.56 13.54 6.28
C ASN A 163 -9.74 13.20 5.02
N LEU A 164 -8.52 12.67 5.18
CA LEU A 164 -7.67 12.22 4.08
C LEU A 164 -8.36 11.13 3.25
N LEU A 165 -8.93 10.11 3.91
CA LEU A 165 -9.63 9.02 3.23
C LEU A 165 -10.89 9.51 2.51
N TYR A 166 -11.66 10.47 3.10
CA TYR A 166 -12.80 11.09 2.44
C TYR A 166 -12.41 11.86 1.18
N ASP A 167 -11.33 12.64 1.23
CA ASP A 167 -10.84 13.37 0.07
C ASP A 167 -10.36 12.41 -1.03
N ARG A 168 -9.66 11.36 -0.67
CA ARG A 168 -9.19 10.37 -1.63
C ARG A 168 -10.35 9.60 -2.27
N TYR A 169 -11.37 9.24 -1.51
CA TYR A 169 -12.61 8.69 -2.02
C TYR A 169 -13.28 9.66 -3.01
N ARG A 170 -13.49 10.93 -2.61
CA ARG A 170 -14.12 11.96 -3.44
C ARG A 170 -13.42 12.17 -4.77
N PHE A 171 -12.09 12.13 -4.78
CA PHE A 171 -11.28 12.34 -5.98
C PHE A 171 -10.87 11.05 -6.68
N GLN A 172 -11.42 9.91 -6.27
CA GLN A 172 -11.17 8.58 -6.87
C GLN A 172 -9.67 8.28 -7.01
N ARG A 173 -8.87 8.56 -5.96
CA ARG A 173 -7.42 8.38 -5.95
C ARG A 173 -7.02 7.01 -5.45
N THR A 174 -6.01 6.42 -6.08
CA THR A 174 -5.50 5.10 -5.71
C THR A 174 -4.91 5.10 -4.30
N THR A 175 -5.43 4.22 -3.42
CA THR A 175 -5.02 4.14 -2.02
C THR A 175 -4.80 2.69 -1.61
N VAL A 176 -3.59 2.37 -1.12
CA VAL A 176 -3.28 1.04 -0.57
C VAL A 176 -3.06 1.18 0.93
N ILE A 177 -3.69 0.31 1.71
CA ILE A 177 -3.68 0.40 3.17
C ILE A 177 -3.32 -0.95 3.77
N THR A 178 -2.50 -0.97 4.83
CA THR A 178 -2.42 -2.12 5.73
C THR A 178 -3.13 -1.83 7.04
N SER A 179 -3.75 -2.83 7.64
CA SER A 179 -4.36 -2.72 8.97
C SER A 179 -4.36 -4.05 9.71
N ASN A 180 -4.28 -3.97 11.04
CA ASN A 180 -4.50 -5.11 11.94
C ASN A 180 -5.92 -5.13 12.50
N LEU A 181 -6.73 -4.12 12.19
CA LEU A 181 -8.10 -4.01 12.67
C LEU A 181 -9.01 -5.01 11.95
N THR A 182 -9.95 -5.56 12.68
CA THR A 182 -11.08 -6.32 12.15
C THR A 182 -12.11 -5.38 11.53
N ASP A 183 -13.05 -5.91 10.75
CA ASP A 183 -14.16 -5.13 10.20
C ASP A 183 -14.96 -4.38 11.26
N LYS A 184 -15.16 -5.02 12.43
CA LYS A 184 -15.87 -4.42 13.56
C LYS A 184 -15.07 -3.25 14.15
N GLU A 185 -13.77 -3.41 14.37
CA GLU A 185 -12.90 -2.35 14.88
C GLU A 185 -12.75 -1.19 13.88
N LEU A 186 -12.72 -1.47 12.56
CA LEU A 186 -12.75 -0.43 11.52
C LEU A 186 -14.05 0.37 11.58
N LEU A 187 -15.20 -0.32 11.74
CA LEU A 187 -16.50 0.31 11.87
C LEU A 187 -16.58 1.19 13.13
N GLU A 188 -16.13 0.67 14.27
CA GLU A 188 -16.13 1.39 15.56
C GLU A 188 -15.23 2.62 15.50
N ARG A 189 -14.05 2.52 14.87
CA ARG A 189 -13.06 3.58 14.82
C ARG A 189 -13.37 4.68 13.80
N TYR A 190 -13.77 4.32 12.59
CA TYR A 190 -13.95 5.26 11.47
C TYR A 190 -15.42 5.56 11.15
N GLY A 191 -16.35 4.84 11.79
CA GLY A 191 -17.79 5.01 11.62
C GLY A 191 -18.36 4.37 10.35
N ILE A 192 -19.68 4.15 10.37
CA ILE A 192 -20.41 3.43 9.31
C ILE A 192 -20.22 4.05 7.92
N ARG A 193 -20.21 5.38 7.83
CA ARG A 193 -20.10 6.08 6.53
C ARG A 193 -18.73 5.86 5.86
N MET A 194 -17.65 5.79 6.65
CA MET A 194 -16.32 5.51 6.11
C MET A 194 -16.19 4.05 5.71
N LYS A 195 -16.69 3.13 6.55
CA LYS A 195 -16.68 1.69 6.25
C LYS A 195 -17.43 1.39 4.96
N ASP A 196 -18.63 1.96 4.77
CA ASP A 196 -19.43 1.81 3.55
C ASP A 196 -18.65 2.26 2.29
N ARG A 197 -17.96 3.41 2.35
CA ARG A 197 -17.12 3.89 1.24
C ARG A 197 -15.90 3.01 0.98
N MET A 198 -15.30 2.46 2.04
CA MET A 198 -14.21 1.50 1.88
C MET A 198 -14.72 0.22 1.20
N ASP A 199 -15.88 -0.29 1.59
CA ASP A 199 -16.49 -1.48 0.98
C ASP A 199 -16.84 -1.26 -0.50
N GLU A 200 -17.24 -0.04 -0.87
CA GLU A 200 -17.49 0.33 -2.26
C GLU A 200 -16.21 0.40 -3.10
N THR A 201 -15.14 0.98 -2.56
CA THR A 201 -13.98 1.40 -3.36
C THR A 201 -12.72 0.56 -3.18
N PHE A 202 -12.66 -0.32 -2.16
CA PHE A 202 -11.49 -1.15 -1.89
C PHE A 202 -11.73 -2.62 -2.26
N ASP A 203 -10.69 -3.25 -2.81
CA ASP A 203 -10.54 -4.70 -2.76
C ASP A 203 -9.80 -5.08 -1.47
N PHE A 204 -10.10 -6.27 -0.94
CA PHE A 204 -9.61 -6.73 0.35
C PHE A 204 -8.78 -7.99 0.20
N ILE A 205 -7.55 -7.97 0.75
CA ILE A 205 -6.69 -9.16 0.88
C ILE A 205 -6.52 -9.48 2.36
N THR A 206 -7.06 -10.63 2.77
CA THR A 206 -7.03 -11.08 4.18
C THR A 206 -5.77 -11.86 4.50
N PHE A 207 -5.09 -11.50 5.56
CA PHE A 207 -3.90 -12.17 6.10
C PHE A 207 -4.26 -12.94 7.38
N SER A 208 -4.71 -14.18 7.23
CA SER A 208 -5.14 -15.06 8.34
C SER A 208 -4.06 -16.02 8.82
N ASN A 209 -2.91 -16.10 8.12
CA ASN A 209 -1.81 -16.97 8.48
C ASN A 209 -1.12 -16.58 9.79
N GLN A 210 -0.39 -17.51 10.38
CA GLN A 210 0.43 -17.25 11.57
C GLN A 210 1.57 -16.28 11.26
N SER A 211 2.08 -15.65 12.33
CA SER A 211 3.18 -14.68 12.23
C SER A 211 4.47 -15.34 11.73
N TYR A 212 5.01 -14.86 10.62
CA TYR A 212 6.34 -15.23 10.14
C TYR A 212 7.49 -14.75 11.04
N ARG A 213 7.21 -13.86 12.02
CA ARG A 213 8.22 -13.38 12.99
C ARG A 213 8.59 -14.42 14.05
N LYS A 214 7.73 -15.42 14.26
CA LYS A 214 7.89 -16.48 15.27
C LYS A 214 8.53 -17.76 14.71
N GLN A 215 8.86 -17.79 13.43
CA GLN A 215 9.46 -18.94 12.74
C GLN A 215 10.99 -18.82 12.64
N LEU A 216 11.59 -18.13 13.63
CA LEU A 216 13.05 -17.98 13.78
C LEU A 216 13.56 -18.93 14.84
#